data_47ecfa314a02d7c33035f42f3d8a1506
#
_entry.id   47ecfa314a02d7c33035f42f3d8a1506
#
_cell.length_a   1.000
_cell.length_b   1.000
_cell.length_c   1.000
_cell.angle_alpha   90.00
_cell.angle_beta   90.00
_cell.angle_gamma   90.00
#
_symmetry.space_group_name_H-M   'P 1'
#
loop_
_entity.id
_entity.type
_entity.pdbx_description
1 polymer ?
#
loop_
_entity_poly.entity_id
_entity_poly.type
_entity_poly.pdbx_seq_one_letter_code
_entity_poly.pdbx_strand_id
1 'polypeptide(L)'
;MRFKSYLGIIFLSATAASCVNPPDNFPTVPSITFESLEYVPTSGADSLIVGIDFQDAEGDLGLSATDDDPPFNSVNFQRDAAGNLITYSNRPPEAPSYNPIDWAIDPIVNNQTVKDTIWVEQNPNQYNIFIKFFIKRNGQFTEFRWQDPPYYTTFNGRFPRILTSEEGQSVEGNIKYGMLSSGWEAIFRNDTIRVDVQIQDRQLNRSNEVSSSEVTLRQITRSTSQ
;
A
#
# COMPACT_ATOMS: atom_id res chain seq x y z
N MET A 1 -79.84 18.24 1.22
CA MET A 1 -78.64 17.70 0.62
C MET A 1 -77.45 18.53 1.09
N ARG A 2 -76.59 17.98 1.97
CA ARG A 2 -75.41 18.70 2.52
C ARG A 2 -74.16 18.06 1.89
N PHE A 3 -73.47 18.82 1.01
CA PHE A 3 -72.16 18.46 0.48
C PHE A 3 -71.11 18.74 1.52
N LYS A 4 -70.40 17.73 1.96
CA LYS A 4 -69.18 17.84 2.78
C LYS A 4 -67.97 17.89 1.85
N SER A 5 -67.31 19.05 1.78
CA SER A 5 -66.03 19.22 1.11
C SER A 5 -64.93 18.65 1.99
N TYR A 6 -64.20 17.61 1.51
CA TYR A 6 -62.97 17.13 2.10
C TYR A 6 -61.80 17.87 1.47
N LEU A 7 -61.18 18.72 2.26
CA LEU A 7 -59.92 19.39 1.90
C LEU A 7 -58.79 18.46 2.15
N GLY A 8 -58.27 17.81 1.09
CA GLY A 8 -57.08 16.95 1.17
C GLY A 8 -55.82 17.79 1.27
N ILE A 9 -55.15 17.75 2.42
CA ILE A 9 -53.81 18.34 2.60
C ILE A 9 -52.80 17.37 1.98
N ILE A 10 -52.21 17.72 0.82
CA ILE A 10 -51.07 17.02 0.23
C ILE A 10 -49.84 17.49 0.98
N PHE A 11 -49.26 16.59 1.82
CA PHE A 11 -47.99 16.79 2.46
C PHE A 11 -46.87 16.50 1.44
N LEU A 12 -46.31 17.56 0.85
CA LEU A 12 -45.18 17.49 -0.03
C LEU A 12 -43.92 17.31 0.82
N SER A 13 -43.50 16.05 1.05
CA SER A 13 -42.24 15.74 1.71
C SER A 13 -41.07 16.07 0.75
N ALA A 14 -40.47 17.25 0.93
CA ALA A 14 -39.19 17.58 0.32
C ALA A 14 -38.10 16.69 0.95
N THR A 15 -37.68 15.64 0.28
CA THR A 15 -36.44 14.94 0.57
C THR A 15 -35.31 15.87 0.18
N ALA A 16 -34.70 16.55 1.15
CA ALA A 16 -33.44 17.22 0.97
C ALA A 16 -32.37 16.14 0.76
N ALA A 17 -32.01 15.88 -0.50
CA ALA A 17 -30.78 15.19 -0.81
C ALA A 17 -29.65 16.14 -0.38
N SER A 18 -29.10 15.91 0.79
CA SER A 18 -27.87 16.55 1.24
C SER A 18 -26.75 15.96 0.40
N CYS A 19 -26.40 16.59 -0.72
CA CYS A 19 -25.12 16.43 -1.33
C CYS A 19 -24.09 16.99 -0.33
N VAL A 20 -23.43 16.14 0.42
CA VAL A 20 -22.24 16.52 1.16
C VAL A 20 -21.16 16.73 0.09
N ASN A 21 -20.97 17.97 -0.35
CA ASN A 21 -19.82 18.32 -1.15
C ASN A 21 -18.60 18.13 -0.24
N PRO A 22 -17.59 17.34 -0.66
CA PRO A 22 -16.33 17.27 0.08
C PRO A 22 -15.76 18.68 0.23
N PRO A 23 -15.00 18.96 1.29
CA PRO A 23 -14.40 20.28 1.47
C PRO A 23 -13.52 20.65 0.26
N ASP A 24 -13.67 21.85 -0.28
CA ASP A 24 -12.93 22.36 -1.45
C ASP A 24 -11.42 22.61 -1.17
N ASN A 25 -10.91 22.19 0.00
CA ASN A 25 -9.58 22.50 0.48
C ASN A 25 -8.72 21.27 0.81
N PHE A 26 -9.04 20.11 0.27
CA PHE A 26 -8.14 18.96 0.40
C PHE A 26 -6.87 19.19 -0.42
N PRO A 27 -5.71 18.65 0.06
CA PRO A 27 -4.46 18.78 -0.66
C PRO A 27 -4.46 17.90 -1.92
N THR A 28 -3.86 18.39 -3.02
CA THR A 28 -3.65 17.62 -4.26
C THR A 28 -2.57 16.53 -4.09
N VAL A 29 -1.60 16.75 -3.20
CA VAL A 29 -0.71 15.70 -2.73
C VAL A 29 -1.41 15.00 -1.57
N PRO A 30 -1.60 13.67 -1.60
CA PRO A 30 -2.28 12.96 -0.53
C PRO A 30 -1.72 13.28 0.84
N SER A 31 -2.59 13.48 1.83
CA SER A 31 -2.22 13.68 3.23
C SER A 31 -2.72 12.55 4.08
N ILE A 32 -1.86 12.02 4.97
CA ILE A 32 -2.24 10.93 5.86
C ILE A 32 -1.96 11.24 7.33
N THR A 33 -2.73 10.61 8.22
CA THR A 33 -2.46 10.53 9.65
C THR A 33 -2.46 9.08 10.10
N PHE A 34 -1.62 8.78 11.10
CA PHE A 34 -1.57 7.42 11.65
C PHE A 34 -2.77 7.17 12.55
N GLU A 35 -3.49 6.05 12.35
CA GLU A 35 -4.63 5.64 13.15
C GLU A 35 -4.26 4.52 14.12
N SER A 36 -3.78 3.38 13.60
CA SER A 36 -3.59 2.17 14.41
C SER A 36 -2.50 1.25 13.89
N LEU A 37 -1.97 0.41 14.80
CA LEU A 37 -1.16 -0.75 14.48
C LEU A 37 -1.65 -1.93 15.32
N GLU A 38 -2.03 -3.03 14.66
CA GLU A 38 -2.59 -4.19 15.31
C GLU A 38 -1.85 -5.46 14.88
N TYR A 39 -1.58 -6.36 15.84
CA TYR A 39 -1.06 -7.69 15.56
C TYR A 39 -2.15 -8.74 15.79
N VAL A 40 -2.39 -9.57 14.80
CA VAL A 40 -3.41 -10.61 14.83
C VAL A 40 -2.74 -11.96 14.62
N PRO A 41 -2.43 -12.69 15.71
CA PRO A 41 -1.88 -14.04 15.61
C PRO A 41 -2.93 -15.01 15.07
N THR A 42 -2.51 -15.95 14.23
CA THR A 42 -3.36 -16.98 13.67
C THR A 42 -2.70 -18.35 13.76
N SER A 43 -3.43 -19.42 13.38
CA SER A 43 -2.83 -20.76 13.25
C SER A 43 -1.93 -20.93 12.01
N GLY A 44 -1.87 -19.92 11.16
CA GLY A 44 -1.06 -19.87 9.94
C GLY A 44 -0.12 -18.68 9.94
N ALA A 45 -0.13 -17.91 8.86
CA ALA A 45 0.60 -16.64 8.80
C ALA A 45 -0.14 -15.56 9.61
N ASP A 46 0.58 -14.92 10.53
CA ASP A 46 0.05 -13.84 11.35
C ASP A 46 -0.12 -12.57 10.52
N SER A 47 -1.00 -11.69 10.96
CA SER A 47 -1.23 -10.40 10.31
C SER A 47 -0.76 -9.25 11.19
N LEU A 48 0.04 -8.35 10.63
CA LEU A 48 0.30 -7.02 11.17
C LEU A 48 -0.49 -6.01 10.33
N ILE A 49 -1.42 -5.29 10.95
CA ILE A 49 -2.37 -4.41 10.26
C ILE A 49 -2.07 -2.96 10.66
N VAL A 50 -1.78 -2.12 9.67
CA VAL A 50 -1.65 -0.68 9.87
C VAL A 50 -2.91 0.03 9.41
N GLY A 51 -3.42 0.96 10.22
CA GLY A 51 -4.52 1.86 9.90
C GLY A 51 -4.01 3.28 9.72
N ILE A 52 -4.46 3.93 8.66
CA ILE A 52 -4.20 5.34 8.38
C ILE A 52 -5.49 6.03 7.92
N ASP A 53 -5.71 7.26 8.37
CA ASP A 53 -6.69 8.16 7.75
C ASP A 53 -6.02 8.93 6.63
N PHE A 54 -6.77 9.22 5.56
CA PHE A 54 -6.26 9.95 4.40
C PHE A 54 -7.22 11.03 3.93
N GLN A 55 -6.65 12.05 3.25
CA GLN A 55 -7.37 13.08 2.49
C GLN A 55 -6.67 13.29 1.16
N ASP A 56 -7.45 13.41 0.09
CA ASP A 56 -6.97 13.59 -1.27
C ASP A 56 -7.98 14.40 -2.10
N ALA A 57 -7.51 15.44 -2.81
CA ALA A 57 -8.39 16.32 -3.59
C ALA A 57 -8.84 15.72 -4.92
N GLU A 58 -8.08 14.80 -5.47
CA GLU A 58 -8.26 14.29 -6.84
C GLU A 58 -8.91 12.91 -6.88
N GLY A 59 -8.97 12.21 -5.73
CA GLY A 59 -9.61 10.90 -5.61
C GLY A 59 -8.92 9.81 -6.43
N ASP A 60 -7.65 10.01 -6.77
CA ASP A 60 -6.90 9.10 -7.63
C ASP A 60 -6.03 8.10 -6.84
N LEU A 61 -6.35 7.90 -5.56
CA LEU A 61 -5.71 6.92 -4.70
C LEU A 61 -6.07 5.48 -5.05
N GLY A 62 -5.07 4.61 -4.90
CA GLY A 62 -5.23 3.18 -5.11
C GLY A 62 -4.83 2.71 -6.51
N LEU A 63 -4.41 1.43 -6.59
CA LEU A 63 -4.07 0.74 -7.84
C LEU A 63 -4.92 -0.51 -7.99
N SER A 64 -5.44 -0.74 -9.19
CA SER A 64 -6.09 -2.00 -9.55
C SER A 64 -5.05 -3.12 -9.66
N ALA A 65 -5.49 -4.36 -9.54
CA ALA A 65 -4.66 -5.53 -9.80
C ALA A 65 -4.18 -5.62 -11.28
N THR A 66 -4.87 -4.92 -12.18
CA THR A 66 -4.56 -4.86 -13.61
C THR A 66 -3.76 -3.63 -14.03
N ASP A 67 -3.41 -2.74 -13.07
CA ASP A 67 -2.55 -1.59 -13.35
C ASP A 67 -1.08 -2.05 -13.35
N ASP A 68 -0.65 -2.76 -14.39
CA ASP A 68 0.68 -3.36 -14.53
C ASP A 68 1.48 -2.83 -15.74
N ASP A 69 0.90 -1.90 -16.49
CA ASP A 69 1.61 -1.13 -17.51
C ASP A 69 2.44 0.03 -16.88
N PRO A 70 3.49 0.52 -17.56
CA PRO A 70 4.21 1.71 -17.10
C PRO A 70 3.27 2.90 -16.83
N PRO A 71 3.45 3.63 -15.70
CA PRO A 71 4.58 3.57 -14.78
C PRO A 71 4.45 2.53 -13.65
N PHE A 72 3.42 1.68 -13.61
CA PHE A 72 3.07 0.78 -12.49
C PHE A 72 3.54 -0.67 -12.68
N ASN A 73 4.26 -0.95 -13.75
CA ASN A 73 4.87 -2.27 -13.99
C ASN A 73 5.77 -2.71 -12.83
N SER A 74 5.80 -4.01 -12.57
CA SER A 74 6.49 -4.55 -11.37
C SER A 74 8.01 -4.39 -11.41
N VAL A 75 8.63 -4.57 -12.59
CA VAL A 75 10.09 -4.54 -12.75
C VAL A 75 10.51 -3.84 -14.02
N ASN A 76 11.69 -3.23 -13.99
CA ASN A 76 12.38 -2.72 -15.16
C ASN A 76 13.51 -3.68 -15.53
N PHE A 77 13.52 -4.17 -16.78
CA PHE A 77 14.57 -5.06 -17.27
C PHE A 77 15.86 -4.29 -17.56
N GLN A 78 16.96 -4.70 -16.94
CA GLN A 78 18.26 -4.11 -17.19
C GLN A 78 18.81 -4.50 -18.54
N ARG A 79 19.41 -3.53 -19.25
CA ARG A 79 19.94 -3.71 -20.60
C ARG A 79 21.37 -3.20 -20.68
N ASP A 80 22.16 -3.82 -21.54
CA ASP A 80 23.48 -3.35 -21.89
C ASP A 80 23.43 -2.08 -22.80
N ALA A 81 24.59 -1.52 -23.09
CA ALA A 81 24.70 -0.34 -23.95
C ALA A 81 24.21 -0.56 -25.40
N ALA A 82 24.09 -1.79 -25.84
CA ALA A 82 23.53 -2.17 -27.14
C ALA A 82 22.01 -2.42 -27.10
N GLY A 83 21.39 -2.34 -25.89
CA GLY A 83 19.97 -2.55 -25.70
C GLY A 83 19.56 -4.01 -25.46
N ASN A 84 20.52 -4.95 -25.36
CA ASN A 84 20.22 -6.35 -25.07
C ASN A 84 19.92 -6.55 -23.59
N LEU A 85 19.06 -7.51 -23.27
CA LEU A 85 18.79 -7.91 -21.89
C LEU A 85 20.07 -8.47 -21.23
N ILE A 86 20.33 -8.05 -20.00
CA ILE A 86 21.45 -8.58 -19.21
C ILE A 86 20.98 -9.88 -18.55
N THR A 87 21.61 -11.00 -18.96
CA THR A 87 21.34 -12.33 -18.40
C THR A 87 22.30 -12.65 -17.26
N TYR A 88 21.93 -13.56 -16.37
CA TYR A 88 22.79 -13.97 -15.27
C TYR A 88 24.11 -14.59 -15.75
N SER A 89 24.07 -15.34 -16.85
CA SER A 89 25.26 -15.97 -17.45
C SER A 89 26.19 -14.98 -18.17
N ASN A 90 25.70 -13.81 -18.57
CA ASN A 90 26.46 -12.79 -19.27
C ASN A 90 26.41 -11.42 -18.55
N ARG A 91 26.34 -11.46 -17.22
CA ARG A 91 26.24 -10.24 -16.41
C ARG A 91 27.57 -9.51 -16.31
N PRO A 92 27.53 -8.17 -16.28
CA PRO A 92 28.71 -7.36 -16.01
C PRO A 92 29.14 -7.50 -14.54
N PRO A 93 30.39 -7.13 -14.19
CA PRO A 93 30.92 -7.28 -12.84
C PRO A 93 30.14 -6.53 -11.75
N GLU A 94 29.48 -5.42 -12.10
CA GLU A 94 28.66 -4.61 -11.19
C GLU A 94 27.27 -5.21 -10.92
N ALA A 95 26.84 -6.20 -11.69
CA ALA A 95 25.56 -6.84 -11.46
C ALA A 95 25.54 -7.58 -10.11
N PRO A 96 24.42 -7.56 -9.37
CA PRO A 96 24.35 -8.19 -8.07
C PRO A 96 24.50 -9.73 -8.17
N SER A 97 24.89 -10.34 -7.04
CA SER A 97 24.78 -11.79 -6.90
C SER A 97 23.33 -12.22 -7.06
N TYR A 98 23.12 -13.47 -7.45
CA TYR A 98 21.76 -14.00 -7.62
C TYR A 98 20.95 -13.86 -6.32
N ASN A 99 19.77 -13.23 -6.45
CA ASN A 99 18.70 -13.23 -5.48
C ASN A 99 17.36 -13.01 -6.21
N PRO A 100 16.20 -13.35 -5.60
CA PRO A 100 14.90 -13.28 -6.29
C PRO A 100 14.36 -11.85 -6.48
N ILE A 101 14.98 -10.82 -5.87
CA ILE A 101 14.57 -9.42 -6.06
C ILE A 101 15.20 -8.84 -7.32
N ASP A 102 16.46 -9.15 -7.57
CA ASP A 102 17.23 -8.54 -8.65
C ASP A 102 17.24 -9.41 -9.93
N TRP A 103 16.78 -10.66 -9.85
CA TRP A 103 16.86 -11.61 -10.96
C TRP A 103 15.54 -12.32 -11.18
N ALA A 104 14.92 -12.10 -12.33
CA ALA A 104 13.71 -12.77 -12.76
C ALA A 104 14.03 -14.00 -13.61
N ILE A 105 13.44 -15.15 -13.25
CA ILE A 105 13.57 -16.41 -14.00
C ILE A 105 12.43 -16.49 -15.02
N ASP A 106 12.77 -16.79 -16.28
CA ASP A 106 11.83 -16.94 -17.38
C ASP A 106 10.79 -15.80 -17.48
N PRO A 107 11.20 -14.51 -17.40
CA PRO A 107 10.25 -13.42 -17.38
C PRO A 107 9.50 -13.27 -18.71
N ILE A 108 8.33 -12.64 -18.64
CA ILE A 108 7.60 -12.21 -19.83
C ILE A 108 8.10 -10.83 -20.25
N VAL A 109 8.64 -10.73 -21.46
CA VAL A 109 9.09 -9.49 -22.07
C VAL A 109 8.39 -9.32 -23.40
N ASN A 110 7.70 -8.20 -23.62
CA ASN A 110 6.92 -7.95 -24.85
C ASN A 110 5.97 -9.12 -25.20
N ASN A 111 5.23 -9.62 -24.22
CA ASN A 111 4.29 -10.75 -24.31
C ASN A 111 4.94 -12.10 -24.75
N GLN A 112 6.24 -12.24 -24.58
CA GLN A 112 6.97 -13.48 -24.86
C GLN A 112 7.77 -13.92 -23.63
N THR A 113 7.70 -15.21 -23.29
CA THR A 113 8.55 -15.77 -22.24
C THR A 113 9.99 -15.85 -22.72
N VAL A 114 10.89 -15.14 -22.06
CA VAL A 114 12.34 -15.26 -22.27
C VAL A 114 12.86 -16.37 -21.39
N LYS A 115 13.37 -17.45 -22.02
CA LYS A 115 13.90 -18.63 -21.32
C LYS A 115 15.32 -18.38 -20.80
N ASP A 116 15.43 -17.47 -19.82
CA ASP A 116 16.70 -17.12 -19.16
C ASP A 116 16.41 -16.45 -17.80
N THR A 117 17.47 -16.19 -17.04
CA THR A 117 17.42 -15.41 -15.80
C THR A 117 17.93 -14.00 -16.09
N ILE A 118 17.02 -13.02 -16.00
CA ILE A 118 17.27 -11.63 -16.45
C ILE A 118 17.44 -10.72 -15.24
N TRP A 119 18.44 -9.83 -15.28
CA TRP A 119 18.61 -8.79 -14.29
C TRP A 119 17.46 -7.77 -14.36
N VAL A 120 16.82 -7.54 -13.23
CA VAL A 120 15.70 -6.61 -13.10
C VAL A 120 15.98 -5.63 -11.98
N GLU A 121 15.37 -4.45 -12.09
CA GLU A 121 15.25 -3.49 -11.00
C GLU A 121 13.79 -3.41 -10.59
N GLN A 122 13.53 -3.50 -9.29
CA GLN A 122 12.18 -3.35 -8.77
C GLN A 122 11.68 -1.93 -9.03
N ASN A 123 10.53 -1.82 -9.69
CA ASN A 123 9.92 -0.51 -9.91
C ASN A 123 9.18 -0.08 -8.64
N PRO A 124 9.62 0.97 -7.92
CA PRO A 124 8.93 1.41 -6.71
C PRO A 124 7.50 1.87 -6.98
N ASN A 125 7.20 2.34 -8.20
CA ASN A 125 5.87 2.83 -8.57
C ASN A 125 4.83 1.69 -8.73
N GLN A 126 5.28 0.43 -8.71
CA GLN A 126 4.35 -0.69 -8.63
C GLN A 126 3.55 -0.70 -7.32
N TYR A 127 4.01 -0.01 -6.29
CA TYR A 127 3.37 0.08 -4.99
C TYR A 127 2.68 1.44 -4.79
N ASN A 128 1.61 1.45 -4.02
CA ASN A 128 0.95 2.68 -3.59
C ASN A 128 0.89 2.83 -2.07
N ILE A 129 1.44 1.87 -1.32
CA ILE A 129 1.73 1.99 0.11
C ILE A 129 3.13 1.48 0.40
N PHE A 130 3.87 2.26 1.17
CA PHE A 130 5.27 2.04 1.52
C PHE A 130 5.39 1.89 3.02
N ILE A 131 6.03 0.79 3.45
CA ILE A 131 6.15 0.42 4.86
C ILE A 131 7.62 0.29 5.22
N LYS A 132 8.06 1.01 6.25
CA LYS A 132 9.37 0.84 6.85
C LYS A 132 9.23 0.35 8.28
N PHE A 133 10.11 -0.55 8.68
CA PHE A 133 10.16 -1.09 10.03
C PHE A 133 11.41 -0.60 10.74
N PHE A 134 11.25 -0.26 12.00
CA PHE A 134 12.36 0.14 12.85
C PHE A 134 12.34 -0.66 14.14
N ILE A 135 13.53 -1.09 14.60
CA ILE A 135 13.74 -1.78 15.86
C ILE A 135 14.52 -0.85 16.78
N LYS A 136 14.05 -0.70 18.03
CA LYS A 136 14.74 0.08 19.05
C LYS A 136 15.79 -0.75 19.75
N ARG A 137 17.05 -0.37 19.62
CA ARG A 137 18.19 -0.99 20.29
C ARG A 137 19.04 0.08 20.99
N ASN A 138 19.37 -0.13 22.24
CA ASN A 138 20.14 0.84 23.04
C ASN A 138 19.53 2.26 23.02
N GLY A 139 18.20 2.33 23.04
CA GLY A 139 17.46 3.61 23.01
C GLY A 139 17.34 4.28 21.64
N GLN A 140 17.94 3.73 20.60
CA GLN A 140 17.90 4.28 19.23
C GLN A 140 17.16 3.35 18.27
N PHE A 141 16.43 3.94 17.31
CA PHE A 141 15.80 3.21 16.25
C PHE A 141 16.77 2.97 15.10
N THR A 142 16.81 1.72 14.63
CA THR A 142 17.53 1.31 13.42
C THR A 142 16.52 0.69 12.47
N GLU A 143 16.57 1.06 11.20
CA GLU A 143 15.70 0.46 10.17
C GLU A 143 15.98 -1.03 10.06
N PHE A 144 14.92 -1.83 10.08
CA PHE A 144 14.95 -3.26 9.79
C PHE A 144 14.49 -3.45 8.34
N ARG A 145 15.41 -3.81 7.48
CA ARG A 145 15.19 -3.92 6.04
C ARG A 145 14.87 -5.35 5.64
N TRP A 146 13.63 -5.59 5.30
CA TRP A 146 13.17 -6.89 4.80
C TRP A 146 13.78 -7.27 3.44
N GLN A 147 14.28 -6.29 2.68
CA GLN A 147 14.95 -6.49 1.40
C GLN A 147 16.33 -7.12 1.55
N ASP A 148 16.96 -6.97 2.71
CA ASP A 148 18.29 -7.48 2.98
C ASP A 148 18.27 -9.01 3.23
N PRO A 149 19.41 -9.72 3.01
CA PRO A 149 19.52 -11.12 3.36
C PRO A 149 19.19 -11.40 4.83
N PRO A 150 18.57 -12.50 5.17
CA PRO A 150 18.14 -13.61 4.31
C PRO A 150 16.72 -13.49 3.78
N TYR A 151 16.03 -12.37 3.99
CA TYR A 151 14.59 -12.26 3.78
C TYR A 151 14.22 -11.99 2.32
N TYR A 152 14.93 -11.10 1.62
CA TYR A 152 14.69 -10.72 0.22
C TYR A 152 13.21 -10.49 -0.12
N THR A 153 12.50 -9.73 0.74
CA THR A 153 11.08 -9.45 0.60
C THR A 153 10.77 -7.99 0.93
N THR A 154 9.52 -7.59 0.76
CA THR A 154 9.03 -6.27 1.15
C THR A 154 7.60 -6.37 1.65
N PHE A 155 7.19 -5.40 2.48
CA PHE A 155 5.80 -5.18 2.85
C PHE A 155 5.21 -3.93 2.20
N ASN A 156 5.95 -3.29 1.29
CA ASN A 156 5.33 -2.37 0.35
C ASN A 156 4.31 -3.13 -0.48
N GLY A 157 3.22 -2.49 -0.84
CA GLY A 157 2.16 -3.18 -1.56
C GLY A 157 1.16 -2.26 -2.22
N ARG A 158 0.00 -2.82 -2.53
CA ARG A 158 -1.10 -2.10 -3.15
C ARG A 158 -2.35 -2.19 -2.29
N PHE A 159 -3.01 -1.07 -2.10
CA PHE A 159 -4.43 -1.05 -1.77
C PHE A 159 -5.24 -0.72 -3.03
N PRO A 160 -6.48 -1.23 -3.14
CA PRO A 160 -7.30 -1.06 -4.34
C PRO A 160 -7.70 0.39 -4.55
N ARG A 161 -8.14 0.73 -5.76
CA ARG A 161 -8.68 2.06 -6.07
C ARG A 161 -9.81 2.41 -5.11
N ILE A 162 -9.72 3.57 -4.49
CA ILE A 162 -10.74 4.06 -3.55
C ILE A 162 -11.99 4.48 -4.32
N LEU A 163 -11.80 5.25 -5.40
CA LEU A 163 -12.89 5.61 -6.32
C LEU A 163 -12.70 4.87 -7.65
N THR A 164 -13.78 4.27 -8.14
CA THR A 164 -13.77 3.50 -9.39
C THR A 164 -14.41 4.21 -10.56
N SER A 165 -15.22 5.24 -10.31
CA SER A 165 -16.08 5.88 -11.33
C SER A 165 -16.01 7.41 -11.39
N GLU A 166 -15.37 8.07 -10.42
CA GLU A 166 -15.43 9.53 -10.28
C GLU A 166 -14.03 10.08 -9.92
N GLU A 167 -13.09 9.97 -10.85
CA GLU A 167 -11.79 10.64 -10.73
C GLU A 167 -12.01 12.17 -10.74
N GLY A 168 -11.23 12.88 -9.91
CA GLY A 168 -11.34 14.34 -9.77
C GLY A 168 -12.30 14.81 -8.68
N GLN A 169 -12.74 13.91 -7.80
CA GLN A 169 -13.49 14.25 -6.59
C GLN A 169 -12.63 14.11 -5.34
N SER A 170 -12.71 15.11 -4.48
CA SER A 170 -12.07 15.04 -3.17
C SER A 170 -12.58 13.86 -2.36
N VAL A 171 -11.67 13.11 -1.73
CA VAL A 171 -11.99 11.91 -0.95
C VAL A 171 -11.24 11.90 0.37
N GLU A 172 -11.90 11.45 1.42
CA GLU A 172 -11.29 11.12 2.71
C GLU A 172 -11.80 9.78 3.21
N GLY A 173 -11.06 9.15 4.06
CA GLY A 173 -11.42 7.86 4.64
C GLY A 173 -10.30 7.22 5.41
N ASN A 174 -10.48 5.93 5.67
CA ASN A 174 -9.53 5.10 6.39
C ASN A 174 -9.07 3.92 5.51
N ILE A 175 -7.76 3.64 5.53
CA ILE A 175 -7.16 2.47 4.91
C ILE A 175 -6.61 1.57 6.00
N LYS A 176 -7.03 0.29 6.01
CA LYS A 176 -6.43 -0.77 6.82
C LYS A 176 -5.65 -1.71 5.93
N TYR A 177 -4.34 -1.66 6.06
CA TYR A 177 -3.42 -2.46 5.26
C TYR A 177 -2.84 -3.60 6.07
N GLY A 178 -3.18 -4.84 5.69
CA GLY A 178 -2.75 -6.07 6.35
C GLY A 178 -1.52 -6.68 5.71
N MET A 179 -0.51 -6.96 6.52
CA MET A 179 0.75 -7.58 6.13
C MET A 179 0.84 -8.99 6.73
N LEU A 180 0.89 -10.02 5.89
CA LEU A 180 0.93 -11.42 6.32
C LEU A 180 2.38 -11.92 6.41
N SER A 181 2.74 -12.51 7.55
CA SER A 181 4.02 -13.20 7.73
C SER A 181 3.98 -14.17 8.91
N SER A 182 4.59 -15.34 8.74
CA SER A 182 4.88 -16.24 9.86
C SER A 182 6.10 -15.82 10.69
N GLY A 183 6.76 -14.73 10.29
CA GLY A 183 8.01 -14.26 10.89
C GLY A 183 7.86 -13.18 11.96
N TRP A 184 6.69 -12.59 12.16
CA TRP A 184 6.52 -11.44 13.05
C TRP A 184 7.02 -11.73 14.47
N GLU A 185 6.53 -12.80 15.10
CA GLU A 185 6.98 -13.19 16.43
C GLU A 185 8.47 -13.57 16.48
N ALA A 186 8.95 -14.30 15.49
CA ALA A 186 10.35 -14.74 15.47
C ALA A 186 11.33 -13.57 15.43
N ILE A 187 10.96 -12.48 14.77
CA ILE A 187 11.81 -11.31 14.55
C ILE A 187 11.58 -10.24 15.61
N PHE A 188 10.34 -9.92 15.98
CA PHE A 188 9.99 -8.75 16.78
C PHE A 188 9.46 -9.05 18.19
N ARG A 189 9.37 -10.34 18.60
CA ARG A 189 8.77 -10.73 19.89
C ARG A 189 9.22 -9.89 21.08
N ASN A 190 10.52 -9.63 21.16
CA ASN A 190 11.16 -8.98 22.32
C ASN A 190 11.59 -7.54 22.04
N ASP A 191 11.35 -7.06 20.84
CA ASP A 191 11.79 -5.74 20.42
C ASP A 191 10.67 -4.70 20.56
N THR A 192 11.06 -3.47 20.86
CA THR A 192 10.20 -2.32 20.63
C THR A 192 10.34 -1.91 19.17
N ILE A 193 9.24 -1.86 18.47
CA ILE A 193 9.20 -1.51 17.04
C ILE A 193 8.48 -0.18 16.83
N ARG A 194 8.75 0.43 15.68
CA ARG A 194 8.01 1.52 15.07
C ARG A 194 7.82 1.21 13.59
N VAL A 195 6.64 1.50 13.07
CA VAL A 195 6.32 1.34 11.65
C VAL A 195 6.04 2.71 11.07
N ASP A 196 6.75 3.06 10.00
CA ASP A 196 6.52 4.28 9.24
C ASP A 196 5.78 3.94 7.95
N VAL A 197 4.82 4.79 7.60
CA VAL A 197 3.90 4.59 6.47
C VAL A 197 3.87 5.81 5.58
N GLN A 198 3.85 5.60 4.28
CA GLN A 198 3.65 6.60 3.25
C GLN A 198 2.77 6.01 2.15
N ILE A 199 1.91 6.79 1.53
CA ILE A 199 1.13 6.37 0.36
C ILE A 199 1.50 7.19 -0.88
N GLN A 200 1.09 6.69 -2.06
CA GLN A 200 1.30 7.34 -3.35
C GLN A 200 0.00 7.27 -4.16
N ASP A 201 -0.34 8.39 -4.82
CA ASP A 201 -1.44 8.47 -5.77
C ASP A 201 -1.04 7.95 -7.17
N ARG A 202 -1.98 7.96 -8.12
CA ARG A 202 -1.72 7.54 -9.50
C ARG A 202 -0.94 8.57 -10.32
N GLN A 203 -0.82 9.80 -9.86
CA GLN A 203 0.04 10.83 -10.43
C GLN A 203 1.48 10.76 -9.89
N LEU A 204 1.76 9.75 -9.03
CA LEU A 204 3.05 9.51 -8.38
C LEU A 204 3.43 10.56 -7.32
N ASN A 205 2.47 11.33 -6.81
CA ASN A 205 2.70 12.19 -5.67
C ASN A 205 2.70 11.36 -4.38
N ARG A 206 3.72 11.54 -3.57
CA ARG A 206 3.83 10.86 -2.27
C ARG A 206 3.29 11.74 -1.16
N SER A 207 2.52 11.13 -0.27
CA SER A 207 2.03 11.77 0.95
C SER A 207 3.16 12.15 1.89
N ASN A 208 2.83 12.85 2.98
CA ASN A 208 3.67 12.87 4.17
C ASN A 208 3.90 11.44 4.69
N GLU A 209 5.04 11.20 5.35
CA GLU A 209 5.30 9.97 6.09
C GLU A 209 4.78 10.10 7.53
N VAL A 210 4.09 9.08 8.03
CA VAL A 210 3.60 9.01 9.40
C VAL A 210 4.17 7.78 10.11
N SER A 211 4.34 7.90 11.43
CA SER A 211 4.93 6.84 12.25
C SER A 211 3.93 6.32 13.25
N SER A 212 3.97 5.02 13.53
CA SER A 212 3.32 4.45 14.71
C SER A 212 3.96 4.97 16.00
N SER A 213 3.27 4.81 17.12
CA SER A 213 3.92 4.86 18.43
C SER A 213 4.96 3.72 18.57
N GLU A 214 5.84 3.88 19.55
CA GLU A 214 6.78 2.82 19.97
C GLU A 214 6.02 1.72 20.69
N VAL A 215 5.99 0.51 20.16
CA VAL A 215 5.21 -0.60 20.70
C VAL A 215 5.96 -1.92 20.60
N THR A 216 5.55 -2.89 21.42
CA THR A 216 5.90 -4.30 21.25
C THR A 216 4.73 -5.05 20.61
N LEU A 217 4.99 -6.18 19.94
CA LEU A 217 3.89 -7.00 19.37
C LEU A 217 2.83 -7.32 20.41
N ARG A 218 3.24 -7.62 21.65
CA ARG A 218 2.33 -7.94 22.76
C ARG A 218 1.36 -6.81 23.08
N GLN A 219 1.81 -5.55 23.02
CA GLN A 219 0.96 -4.38 23.33
C GLN A 219 -0.12 -4.15 22.29
N ILE A 220 0.13 -4.55 21.04
CA ILE A 220 -0.77 -4.35 19.90
C ILE A 220 -1.49 -5.62 19.47
N THR A 221 -1.33 -6.72 20.23
CA THR A 221 -2.05 -7.97 19.97
C THR A 221 -3.54 -7.77 20.15
N ARG A 222 -4.30 -8.02 19.07
CA ARG A 222 -5.76 -7.99 19.13
C ARG A 222 -6.25 -9.16 19.98
N SER A 223 -7.02 -8.87 21.02
CA SER A 223 -7.70 -9.89 21.79
C SER A 223 -8.75 -10.55 20.89
N THR A 224 -8.53 -11.81 20.55
CA THR A 224 -9.61 -12.64 19.97
C THR A 224 -10.62 -12.91 21.09
N SER A 225 -11.71 -12.13 21.12
CA SER A 225 -12.88 -12.53 21.91
C SER A 225 -13.40 -13.84 21.33
N GLN A 226 -13.29 -14.92 22.11
CA GLN A 226 -13.92 -16.20 21.85
C GLN A 226 -15.45 -16.07 21.88
#